data_b2f64041d8c1c75edb8965fae4ae8267
#
_entry.id   b2f64041d8c1c75edb8965fae4ae8267
#
_cell.length_a   1.000
_cell.length_b   1.000
_cell.length_c   1.000
_cell.angle_alpha   90.00
_cell.angle_beta   90.00
_cell.angle_gamma   90.00
#
_symmetry.space_group_name_H-M   'P 1'
#
loop_
_entity.id
_entity.type
_entity.pdbx_description
1 polymer ?
#
loop_
_entity_poly.entity_id
_entity_poly.type
_entity_poly.pdbx_seq_one_letter_code
_entity_poly.pdbx_strand_id
1 'polypeptide(L)'
;VARLAEYPEYCRNDNAPYIADIHAHFDRYKTHPLIELMRRLKKENSIGYDAVVRMALHLGQPPGLKPIVPFTNRIPEERWSKENAEKFIDLLRQFYAETRCGDFFDSQHTRYEHAEKAYNKQLRHIDLKWFPAYYGINSEDTFHLIVGLGNGSNCYGLSIDRPDRTRDIFSIMGAWMFDADGNPVFTPEMLPTVVHEFGHSFANAHIRRHENDLGEAAGRIFGQVSEAMKRQAYANSTIMLSESLVRVSVIRYLLNHGDTTAATRQVKQDIAQGFLWMSKLSRLLTTYEKQRNAYPTMESFMPRIVEFFNNTADQIDRWPRFVSIEEFENGDNQVDPDLKTLTIRFDRPMFGGYGFGYGPLGQEHFPLKKVNGYPNDRTITIDIALKPNFEYQINLLSIGFFSTEGWPIKNTLIRF
;
A
#
# COMPACT_ATOMS: atom_id res chain seq x y z
N VAL A 1 18.18 13.53 -5.40
CA VAL A 1 18.15 13.35 -6.86
C VAL A 1 16.72 13.28 -7.36
N ALA A 2 15.89 12.28 -6.97
CA ALA A 2 14.51 12.13 -7.48
C ALA A 2 13.62 13.37 -7.20
N ARG A 3 13.75 14.01 -6.04
CA ARG A 3 13.05 15.27 -5.72
C ARG A 3 13.47 16.41 -6.66
N LEU A 4 14.76 16.56 -6.94
CA LEU A 4 15.25 17.58 -7.87
C LEU A 4 14.80 17.32 -9.32
N ALA A 5 14.57 16.05 -9.67
CA ALA A 5 13.98 15.65 -10.93
C ALA A 5 12.43 15.72 -10.92
N GLU A 6 11.85 16.22 -9.84
CA GLU A 6 10.41 16.50 -9.67
C GLU A 6 9.52 15.24 -9.80
N TYR A 7 9.98 14.13 -9.21
CA TYR A 7 9.20 12.90 -9.14
C TYR A 7 8.05 13.08 -8.13
N PRO A 8 6.76 13.07 -8.57
CA PRO A 8 5.64 13.41 -7.70
C PRO A 8 5.55 12.55 -6.44
N GLU A 9 5.92 11.27 -6.55
CA GLU A 9 5.93 10.32 -5.44
C GLU A 9 6.93 10.69 -4.34
N TYR A 10 7.99 11.42 -4.67
CA TYR A 10 9.01 11.89 -3.74
C TYR A 10 8.77 13.32 -3.26
N CYS A 11 7.91 14.10 -3.93
CA CYS A 11 7.62 15.50 -3.61
C CYS A 11 6.43 15.66 -2.66
N ARG A 12 6.06 14.62 -1.91
CA ARG A 12 5.03 14.69 -0.87
C ARG A 12 5.63 15.19 0.46
N ASN A 13 4.80 15.81 1.30
CA ASN A 13 5.21 16.35 2.62
C ASN A 13 6.34 17.40 2.53
N ASP A 14 6.23 18.31 1.57
CA ASP A 14 7.25 19.34 1.30
C ASP A 14 7.41 20.37 2.44
N ASN A 15 6.53 20.38 3.42
CA ASN A 15 6.59 21.29 4.56
C ASN A 15 7.54 20.83 5.68
N ALA A 16 8.15 19.65 5.59
CA ALA A 16 9.10 19.19 6.59
C ALA A 16 10.41 20.02 6.54
N PRO A 17 10.98 20.43 7.68
CA PRO A 17 12.21 21.22 7.74
C PRO A 17 13.38 20.58 6.95
N TYR A 18 13.52 19.27 7.02
CA TYR A 18 14.53 18.54 6.23
C TYR A 18 14.38 18.77 4.73
N ILE A 19 13.15 18.87 4.24
CA ILE A 19 12.86 19.13 2.83
C ILE A 19 13.22 20.57 2.44
N ALA A 20 12.95 21.53 3.32
CA ALA A 20 13.39 22.91 3.12
C ALA A 20 14.92 23.01 3.03
N ASP A 21 15.65 22.29 3.89
CA ASP A 21 17.11 22.23 3.85
C ASP A 21 17.62 21.60 2.55
N ILE A 22 16.97 20.53 2.06
CA ILE A 22 17.27 19.93 0.74
C ILE A 22 17.11 20.98 -0.37
N HIS A 23 16.01 21.70 -0.40
CA HIS A 23 15.77 22.73 -1.41
C HIS A 23 16.78 23.87 -1.33
N ALA A 24 17.06 24.37 -0.13
CA ALA A 24 18.03 25.43 0.08
C ALA A 24 19.44 25.06 -0.42
N HIS A 25 19.85 23.80 -0.23
CA HIS A 25 21.18 23.34 -0.63
C HIS A 25 21.26 22.95 -2.11
N PHE A 26 20.25 22.21 -2.63
CA PHE A 26 20.37 21.52 -3.90
C PHE A 26 19.61 22.15 -5.07
N ASP A 27 18.67 23.07 -4.88
CA ASP A 27 17.80 23.58 -5.96
C ASP A 27 18.59 24.27 -7.10
N ARG A 28 19.71 24.89 -6.79
CA ARG A 28 20.62 25.48 -7.79
C ARG A 28 21.24 24.46 -8.75
N TYR A 29 21.12 23.16 -8.45
CA TYR A 29 21.67 22.08 -9.28
C TYR A 29 20.59 21.32 -10.08
N LYS A 30 19.39 21.85 -10.21
CA LYS A 30 18.27 21.21 -10.95
C LYS A 30 18.57 20.98 -12.45
N THR A 31 19.57 21.65 -13.00
CA THR A 31 20.04 21.49 -14.38
C THR A 31 21.28 20.59 -14.51
N HIS A 32 21.74 19.97 -13.42
CA HIS A 32 22.88 19.05 -13.47
C HIS A 32 22.56 17.84 -14.36
N PRO A 33 23.55 17.29 -15.14
CA PRO A 33 23.33 16.17 -16.06
C PRO A 33 22.69 14.93 -15.40
N LEU A 34 22.96 14.68 -14.12
CA LEU A 34 22.30 13.61 -13.36
C LEU A 34 20.78 13.82 -13.25
N ILE A 35 20.35 15.04 -13.02
CA ILE A 35 18.93 15.36 -12.85
C ILE A 35 18.21 15.24 -14.19
N GLU A 36 18.82 15.69 -15.27
CA GLU A 36 18.33 15.50 -16.63
C GLU A 36 18.23 14.01 -17.01
N LEU A 37 19.25 13.22 -16.66
CA LEU A 37 19.21 11.78 -16.84
C LEU A 37 18.00 11.16 -16.11
N MET A 38 17.77 11.53 -14.87
CA MET A 38 16.64 10.99 -14.09
C MET A 38 15.28 11.36 -14.70
N ARG A 39 15.08 12.61 -15.13
CA ARG A 39 13.85 13.00 -15.84
C ARG A 39 13.59 12.14 -17.08
N ARG A 40 14.65 11.92 -17.87
CA ARG A 40 14.58 11.06 -19.04
C ARG A 40 14.23 9.62 -18.68
N LEU A 41 14.93 9.02 -17.71
CA LEU A 41 14.73 7.63 -17.28
C LEU A 41 13.32 7.40 -16.71
N LYS A 42 12.75 8.38 -16.02
CA LYS A 42 11.36 8.31 -15.58
C LYS A 42 10.41 8.19 -16.77
N LYS A 43 10.62 9.01 -17.79
CA LYS A 43 9.74 9.08 -18.97
C LYS A 43 9.88 7.85 -19.88
N GLU A 44 11.12 7.42 -20.13
CA GLU A 44 11.43 6.40 -21.12
C GLU A 44 11.43 4.98 -20.54
N ASN A 45 11.84 4.83 -19.27
CA ASN A 45 12.06 3.54 -18.62
C ASN A 45 11.15 3.31 -17.41
N SER A 46 10.25 4.24 -17.10
CA SER A 46 9.36 4.16 -15.92
C SER A 46 10.14 4.03 -14.58
N ILE A 47 11.36 4.56 -14.51
CA ILE A 47 12.15 4.57 -13.28
C ILE A 47 11.52 5.56 -12.30
N GLY A 48 10.86 5.02 -11.28
CA GLY A 48 10.18 5.74 -10.22
C GLY A 48 9.93 4.79 -9.06
N TYR A 49 9.29 5.27 -7.99
CA TYR A 49 8.93 4.48 -6.82
C TYR A 49 10.11 3.61 -6.30
N ASP A 50 9.91 2.31 -6.18
CA ASP A 50 10.88 1.33 -5.69
C ASP A 50 12.18 1.24 -6.52
N ALA A 51 12.13 1.50 -7.84
CA ALA A 51 13.33 1.45 -8.69
C ALA A 51 14.42 2.44 -8.25
N VAL A 52 14.02 3.63 -7.78
CA VAL A 52 14.97 4.65 -7.27
C VAL A 52 15.64 4.15 -5.99
N VAL A 53 14.85 3.59 -5.09
CA VAL A 53 15.34 3.09 -3.79
C VAL A 53 16.20 1.85 -3.99
N ARG A 54 15.82 0.95 -4.92
CA ARG A 54 16.65 -0.22 -5.27
C ARG A 54 18.03 0.19 -5.74
N MET A 55 18.13 1.21 -6.61
CA MET A 55 19.44 1.72 -7.01
C MET A 55 20.25 2.19 -5.80
N ALA A 56 19.64 2.97 -4.89
CA ALA A 56 20.34 3.48 -3.71
C ALA A 56 20.86 2.34 -2.81
N LEU A 57 20.07 1.28 -2.61
CA LEU A 57 20.43 0.13 -1.79
C LEU A 57 21.55 -0.72 -2.41
N HIS A 58 21.73 -0.68 -3.74
CA HIS A 58 22.81 -1.40 -4.43
C HIS A 58 24.13 -0.64 -4.45
N LEU A 59 24.20 0.55 -3.83
CA LEU A 59 25.39 1.37 -3.78
C LEU A 59 26.04 1.32 -2.39
N GLY A 60 27.36 1.17 -2.39
CA GLY A 60 28.18 1.35 -1.20
C GLY A 60 28.26 2.83 -0.79
N GLN A 61 28.94 3.07 0.32
CA GLN A 61 29.05 4.40 0.93
C GLN A 61 29.70 5.43 -0.02
N PRO A 62 29.20 6.69 0.01
CA PRO A 62 29.85 7.79 -0.67
C PRO A 62 31.24 8.07 -0.02
N PRO A 63 32.18 8.69 -0.75
CA PRO A 63 32.06 9.16 -2.13
C PRO A 63 32.24 8.07 -3.19
N GLY A 64 32.63 6.86 -2.78
CA GLY A 64 32.96 5.76 -3.71
C GLY A 64 31.77 5.27 -4.51
N LEU A 65 30.60 5.15 -3.88
CA LEU A 65 29.34 4.71 -4.50
C LEU A 65 29.52 3.48 -5.40
N LYS A 66 30.32 2.50 -4.95
CA LYS A 66 30.57 1.27 -5.71
C LYS A 66 29.38 0.36 -5.64
N PRO A 67 28.99 -0.32 -6.73
CA PRO A 67 27.96 -1.35 -6.66
C PRO A 67 28.31 -2.43 -5.66
N ILE A 68 27.39 -2.78 -4.76
CA ILE A 68 27.54 -3.88 -3.78
C ILE A 68 27.48 -5.22 -4.53
N VAL A 69 26.61 -5.29 -5.54
CA VAL A 69 26.51 -6.41 -6.48
C VAL A 69 26.73 -5.87 -7.88
N PRO A 70 27.51 -6.55 -8.76
CA PRO A 70 27.73 -6.08 -10.12
C PRO A 70 26.43 -5.86 -10.89
N PHE A 71 26.32 -4.75 -11.61
CA PHE A 71 25.14 -4.46 -12.41
C PHE A 71 25.02 -5.37 -13.62
N THR A 72 23.78 -5.75 -13.87
CA THR A 72 23.34 -6.50 -15.04
C THR A 72 22.08 -5.85 -15.62
N ASN A 73 21.47 -6.40 -16.65
CA ASN A 73 20.17 -5.94 -17.13
C ASN A 73 19.02 -6.28 -16.16
N ARG A 74 19.29 -6.94 -15.03
CA ARG A 74 18.31 -7.27 -13.98
C ARG A 74 18.71 -6.75 -12.60
N ILE A 75 19.89 -6.16 -12.47
CA ILE A 75 20.44 -5.59 -11.21
C ILE A 75 20.86 -4.14 -11.49
N PRO A 76 20.34 -3.17 -10.71
CA PRO A 76 19.54 -3.26 -9.48
C PRO A 76 18.10 -3.74 -9.71
N GLU A 77 17.53 -3.55 -10.88
CA GLU A 77 16.29 -4.14 -11.40
C GLU A 77 16.14 -3.80 -12.89
N GLU A 78 15.26 -4.49 -13.63
CA GLU A 78 15.23 -4.51 -15.09
C GLU A 78 14.92 -3.16 -15.78
N ARG A 79 14.18 -2.23 -15.12
CA ARG A 79 13.91 -0.89 -15.67
C ARG A 79 15.18 -0.04 -15.83
N TRP A 80 16.21 -0.32 -15.03
CA TRP A 80 17.47 0.46 -15.09
C TRP A 80 18.32 0.16 -16.32
N SER A 81 18.38 -1.05 -16.80
CA SER A 81 19.43 -1.61 -17.66
C SER A 81 20.85 -1.39 -17.08
N LYS A 82 21.79 -2.22 -17.52
CA LYS A 82 23.19 -2.08 -17.06
C LYS A 82 23.80 -0.72 -17.45
N GLU A 83 23.60 -0.32 -18.71
CA GLU A 83 24.15 0.93 -19.25
C GLU A 83 23.65 2.17 -18.49
N ASN A 84 22.34 2.25 -18.26
CA ASN A 84 21.74 3.36 -17.54
C ASN A 84 22.19 3.39 -16.08
N ALA A 85 22.33 2.23 -15.43
CA ALA A 85 22.82 2.12 -14.06
C ALA A 85 24.27 2.60 -13.92
N GLU A 86 25.16 2.18 -14.83
CA GLU A 86 26.56 2.62 -14.86
C GLU A 86 26.66 4.13 -15.10
N LYS A 87 25.94 4.65 -16.08
CA LYS A 87 25.90 6.10 -16.37
C LYS A 87 25.35 6.91 -15.18
N PHE A 88 24.33 6.39 -14.50
CA PHE A 88 23.78 7.04 -13.32
C PHE A 88 24.83 7.16 -12.20
N ILE A 89 25.59 6.11 -11.91
CA ILE A 89 26.62 6.14 -10.86
C ILE A 89 27.71 7.15 -11.19
N ASP A 90 28.18 7.19 -12.42
CA ASP A 90 29.25 8.12 -12.81
C ASP A 90 28.80 9.57 -12.64
N LEU A 91 27.57 9.90 -13.04
CA LEU A 91 27.00 11.20 -12.82
C LEU A 91 26.67 11.48 -11.33
N LEU A 92 26.31 10.44 -10.57
CA LEU A 92 26.05 10.58 -9.13
C LEU A 92 27.33 10.92 -8.35
N ARG A 93 28.48 10.33 -8.72
CA ARG A 93 29.78 10.69 -8.14
C ARG A 93 30.15 12.14 -8.42
N GLN A 94 29.93 12.61 -9.66
CA GLN A 94 30.14 14.01 -10.04
C GLN A 94 29.23 14.92 -9.22
N PHE A 95 27.93 14.61 -9.20
CA PHE A 95 26.94 15.36 -8.42
C PHE A 95 27.32 15.43 -6.94
N TYR A 96 27.74 14.33 -6.34
CA TYR A 96 28.14 14.27 -4.93
C TYR A 96 29.29 15.26 -4.64
N ALA A 97 30.31 15.29 -5.51
CA ALA A 97 31.46 16.16 -5.35
C ALA A 97 31.09 17.64 -5.61
N GLU A 98 30.42 17.93 -6.72
CA GLU A 98 30.11 19.29 -7.15
C GLU A 98 29.11 20.00 -6.23
N THR A 99 28.18 19.24 -5.64
CA THR A 99 27.17 19.79 -4.74
C THR A 99 27.62 19.82 -3.28
N ARG A 100 28.80 19.33 -2.96
CA ARG A 100 29.29 19.18 -1.58
C ARG A 100 28.28 18.39 -0.73
N CYS A 101 27.78 17.29 -1.29
CA CYS A 101 26.73 16.49 -0.69
C CYS A 101 27.08 15.94 0.71
N GLY A 102 28.39 15.68 0.95
CA GLY A 102 28.92 15.30 2.27
C GLY A 102 28.65 16.35 3.33
N ASP A 103 28.96 17.62 3.03
CA ASP A 103 28.73 18.73 3.97
C ASP A 103 27.26 18.87 4.35
N PHE A 104 26.36 18.63 3.37
CA PHE A 104 24.93 18.60 3.63
C PHE A 104 24.56 17.48 4.62
N PHE A 105 25.03 16.27 4.39
CA PHE A 105 24.76 15.14 5.30
C PHE A 105 25.31 15.38 6.69
N ASP A 106 26.53 15.91 6.80
CA ASP A 106 27.14 16.25 8.09
C ASP A 106 26.30 17.30 8.85
N SER A 107 25.77 18.29 8.14
CA SER A 107 24.91 19.32 8.73
C SER A 107 23.56 18.77 9.27
N GLN A 108 23.12 17.61 8.77
CA GLN A 108 21.87 16.96 9.16
C GLN A 108 22.05 15.86 10.22
N HIS A 109 23.29 15.60 10.68
CA HIS A 109 23.62 14.48 11.55
C HIS A 109 22.71 14.38 12.79
N THR A 110 22.48 15.47 13.51
CA THR A 110 21.60 15.49 14.68
C THR A 110 20.17 15.06 14.35
N ARG A 111 19.66 15.45 13.17
CA ARG A 111 18.32 15.05 12.71
C ARG A 111 18.25 13.56 12.43
N TYR A 112 19.31 13.00 11.80
CA TYR A 112 19.39 11.56 11.56
C TYR A 112 19.43 10.77 12.86
N GLU A 113 20.20 11.21 13.85
CA GLU A 113 20.23 10.58 15.18
C GLU A 113 18.86 10.61 15.88
N HIS A 114 18.13 11.72 15.81
CA HIS A 114 16.78 11.82 16.35
C HIS A 114 15.83 10.84 15.69
N ALA A 115 15.85 10.79 14.34
CA ALA A 115 15.04 9.86 13.57
C ALA A 115 15.36 8.41 13.92
N GLU A 116 16.63 8.05 14.00
CA GLU A 116 17.08 6.71 14.36
C GLU A 116 16.62 6.32 15.78
N LYS A 117 16.79 7.20 16.76
CA LYS A 117 16.34 6.95 18.14
C LYS A 117 14.83 6.76 18.21
N ALA A 118 14.04 7.58 17.50
CA ALA A 118 12.59 7.46 17.45
C ALA A 118 12.15 6.11 16.86
N TYR A 119 12.81 5.66 15.79
CA TYR A 119 12.54 4.38 15.13
C TYR A 119 12.97 3.18 15.96
N ASN A 120 14.17 3.19 16.50
CA ASN A 120 14.71 2.10 17.31
C ASN A 120 13.84 1.80 18.54
N LYS A 121 13.16 2.81 19.09
CA LYS A 121 12.21 2.61 20.19
C LYS A 121 11.02 1.73 19.74
N GLN A 122 10.54 1.88 18.51
CA GLN A 122 9.42 1.10 17.98
C GLN A 122 9.85 -0.28 17.46
N LEU A 123 11.05 -0.38 16.89
CA LEU A 123 11.60 -1.64 16.33
C LEU A 123 11.71 -2.76 17.35
N ARG A 124 11.96 -2.43 18.60
CA ARG A 124 12.08 -3.42 19.69
C ARG A 124 10.83 -4.27 19.89
N HIS A 125 9.71 -3.85 19.31
CA HIS A 125 8.42 -4.56 19.38
C HIS A 125 8.15 -5.45 18.17
N ILE A 126 9.08 -5.51 17.18
CA ILE A 126 8.90 -6.32 15.98
C ILE A 126 9.59 -7.68 16.18
N ASP A 127 8.81 -8.74 16.04
CA ASP A 127 9.35 -10.10 15.99
C ASP A 127 9.85 -10.43 14.58
N LEU A 128 11.12 -10.13 14.31
CA LEU A 128 11.76 -10.41 13.03
C LEU A 128 11.88 -11.91 12.74
N LYS A 129 11.92 -12.75 13.78
CA LYS A 129 12.00 -14.22 13.62
C LYS A 129 10.70 -14.83 13.12
N TRP A 130 9.60 -14.10 13.30
CA TRP A 130 8.30 -14.53 12.79
C TRP A 130 8.31 -14.72 11.27
N PHE A 131 8.98 -13.85 10.51
CA PHE A 131 8.97 -13.91 9.04
C PHE A 131 9.51 -15.23 8.49
N PRO A 132 10.79 -15.62 8.73
CA PRO A 132 11.29 -16.89 8.24
C PRO A 132 10.50 -18.08 8.80
N ALA A 133 10.08 -18.04 10.07
CA ALA A 133 9.27 -19.10 10.67
C ALA A 133 7.89 -19.22 10.02
N TYR A 134 7.21 -18.11 9.79
CA TYR A 134 5.89 -18.10 9.17
C TYR A 134 5.92 -18.58 7.72
N TYR A 135 6.88 -18.13 6.93
CA TYR A 135 7.02 -18.56 5.54
C TYR A 135 7.69 -19.93 5.37
N GLY A 136 8.27 -20.49 6.46
CA GLY A 136 8.95 -21.78 6.45
C GLY A 136 10.26 -21.73 5.65
N ILE A 137 10.99 -20.63 5.77
CA ILE A 137 12.27 -20.39 5.09
C ILE A 137 13.36 -20.51 6.15
N ASN A 138 14.37 -21.34 5.87
CA ASN A 138 15.58 -21.39 6.68
C ASN A 138 16.63 -20.48 6.02
N SER A 139 16.77 -19.24 6.50
CA SER A 139 17.69 -18.25 5.95
C SER A 139 18.32 -17.43 7.06
N GLU A 140 19.57 -17.03 6.84
CA GLU A 140 20.30 -16.10 7.69
C GLU A 140 20.12 -14.66 7.17
N ASP A 141 18.86 -14.21 7.10
CA ASP A 141 18.53 -12.89 6.59
C ASP A 141 18.92 -11.80 7.59
N THR A 142 19.50 -10.71 7.08
CA THR A 142 19.75 -9.50 7.88
C THR A 142 18.65 -8.48 7.61
N PHE A 143 17.96 -8.04 8.66
CA PHE A 143 16.88 -7.08 8.57
C PHE A 143 17.38 -5.65 8.82
N HIS A 144 17.03 -4.75 7.92
CA HIS A 144 17.37 -3.34 7.98
C HIS A 144 16.11 -2.50 7.98
N LEU A 145 16.01 -1.58 8.94
CA LEU A 145 15.00 -0.52 8.91
C LEU A 145 15.68 0.79 8.55
N ILE A 146 15.23 1.43 7.48
CA ILE A 146 15.76 2.70 7.00
C ILE A 146 14.71 3.79 7.18
N VAL A 147 15.13 4.90 7.78
CA VAL A 147 14.29 6.09 7.91
C VAL A 147 14.49 6.97 6.69
N GLY A 148 13.52 6.97 5.79
CA GLY A 148 13.56 7.71 4.54
C GLY A 148 13.02 9.12 4.66
N LEU A 149 13.71 10.05 5.34
CA LEU A 149 13.26 11.43 5.53
C LEU A 149 12.96 12.17 4.23
N GLY A 150 13.62 11.79 3.14
CA GLY A 150 13.42 12.35 1.80
C GLY A 150 12.42 11.59 0.92
N ASN A 151 11.81 10.52 1.42
CA ASN A 151 10.88 9.66 0.64
C ASN A 151 9.44 10.21 0.55
N GLY A 152 9.15 11.36 1.12
CA GLY A 152 7.78 11.78 1.36
C GLY A 152 7.10 10.82 2.33
N SER A 153 5.87 10.40 2.04
CA SER A 153 5.14 9.41 2.85
C SER A 153 5.22 7.98 2.30
N ASN A 154 6.06 7.72 1.29
CA ASN A 154 6.15 6.39 0.68
C ASN A 154 7.04 5.46 1.51
N CYS A 155 6.62 4.20 1.61
CA CYS A 155 7.39 3.12 2.20
C CYS A 155 7.70 2.07 1.15
N TYR A 156 8.78 1.30 1.34
CA TYR A 156 9.23 0.30 0.37
C TYR A 156 9.82 -0.92 1.08
N GLY A 157 9.35 -2.10 0.72
CA GLY A 157 9.89 -3.39 1.15
C GLY A 157 10.72 -4.03 0.05
N LEU A 158 12.01 -4.18 0.28
CA LEU A 158 12.95 -4.67 -0.72
C LEU A 158 13.94 -5.67 -0.12
N SER A 159 14.55 -6.49 -0.97
CA SER A 159 15.67 -7.34 -0.58
C SER A 159 16.78 -7.32 -1.62
N ILE A 160 18.00 -7.58 -1.15
CA ILE A 160 19.20 -7.74 -1.97
C ILE A 160 19.81 -9.09 -1.64
N ASP A 161 19.96 -9.95 -2.65
CA ASP A 161 20.71 -11.19 -2.55
C ASP A 161 22.21 -10.88 -2.70
N ARG A 162 22.99 -11.27 -1.70
CA ARG A 162 24.45 -11.09 -1.70
C ARG A 162 25.18 -12.25 -2.39
N PRO A 163 26.41 -12.03 -2.88
CA PRO A 163 27.20 -13.11 -3.51
C PRO A 163 27.46 -14.32 -2.61
N ASP A 164 27.51 -14.13 -1.30
CA ASP A 164 27.69 -15.19 -0.29
C ASP A 164 26.42 -15.96 0.02
N ARG A 165 25.33 -15.70 -0.70
CA ARG A 165 23.98 -16.26 -0.54
C ARG A 165 23.22 -15.80 0.72
N THR A 166 23.75 -14.85 1.46
CA THR A 166 22.97 -14.13 2.46
C THR A 166 22.05 -13.11 1.79
N ARG A 167 21.00 -12.68 2.51
CA ARG A 167 20.03 -11.72 1.98
C ARG A 167 19.85 -10.58 2.98
N ASP A 168 19.97 -9.37 2.48
CA ASP A 168 19.55 -8.18 3.22
C ASP A 168 18.09 -7.89 2.90
N ILE A 169 17.29 -7.72 3.92
CA ILE A 169 15.86 -7.39 3.84
C ILE A 169 15.66 -6.00 4.40
N PHE A 170 15.03 -5.12 3.63
CA PHE A 170 14.85 -3.72 3.96
C PHE A 170 13.39 -3.37 4.13
N SER A 171 13.06 -2.67 5.21
CA SER A 171 11.85 -1.86 5.35
C SER A 171 12.29 -0.40 5.35
N ILE A 172 11.92 0.33 4.31
CA ILE A 172 12.27 1.74 4.14
C ILE A 172 11.01 2.54 4.39
N MET A 173 11.02 3.29 5.48
CA MET A 173 9.85 4.03 5.95
C MET A 173 9.97 5.50 5.58
N GLY A 174 8.96 6.04 4.91
CA GLY A 174 8.81 7.47 4.77
C GLY A 174 8.45 8.15 6.10
N ALA A 175 8.65 9.45 6.17
CA ALA A 175 8.22 10.26 7.30
C ALA A 175 6.96 11.05 6.92
N TRP A 176 5.87 10.87 7.65
CA TRP A 176 4.59 11.56 7.40
C TRP A 176 3.99 12.23 8.63
N MET A 177 4.59 12.05 9.80
CA MET A 177 4.26 12.76 11.04
C MET A 177 5.51 13.41 11.59
N PHE A 178 5.36 14.65 12.04
CA PHE A 178 6.45 15.43 12.60
C PHE A 178 5.99 16.11 13.90
N ASP A 179 6.90 16.27 14.85
CA ASP A 179 6.67 17.08 16.06
C ASP A 179 6.76 18.59 15.76
N ALA A 180 6.60 19.41 16.79
CA ALA A 180 6.68 20.87 16.65
C ALA A 180 8.06 21.38 16.21
N ASP A 181 9.12 20.61 16.43
CA ASP A 181 10.50 20.92 16.05
C ASP A 181 10.85 20.36 14.67
N GLY A 182 9.88 19.68 14.02
CA GLY A 182 10.04 19.07 12.69
C GLY A 182 10.83 17.76 12.69
N ASN A 183 10.97 17.10 13.83
CA ASN A 183 11.53 15.76 13.90
C ASN A 183 10.47 14.71 13.55
N PRO A 184 10.83 13.63 12.85
CA PRO A 184 9.87 12.59 12.52
C PRO A 184 9.37 11.88 13.78
N VAL A 185 8.05 11.67 13.85
CA VAL A 185 7.38 10.94 14.92
C VAL A 185 6.98 9.57 14.41
N PHE A 186 7.29 8.53 15.19
CA PHE A 186 6.92 7.16 14.89
C PHE A 186 6.10 6.58 16.04
N THR A 187 4.91 6.11 15.71
CA THR A 187 3.94 5.59 16.69
C THR A 187 3.72 4.09 16.50
N PRO A 188 3.20 3.38 17.52
CA PRO A 188 2.90 1.93 17.39
C PRO A 188 1.95 1.61 16.23
N GLU A 189 1.10 2.55 15.82
CA GLU A 189 0.19 2.39 14.69
C GLU A 189 0.91 2.23 13.34
N MET A 190 2.21 2.54 13.28
CA MET A 190 3.06 2.34 12.10
C MET A 190 3.62 0.91 12.00
N LEU A 191 3.53 0.11 13.08
CA LEU A 191 4.02 -1.28 13.10
C LEU A 191 3.45 -2.12 11.94
N PRO A 192 2.15 -2.10 11.62
CA PRO A 192 1.62 -2.83 10.47
C PRO A 192 2.30 -2.48 9.14
N THR A 193 2.69 -1.21 8.94
CA THR A 193 3.41 -0.78 7.74
C THR A 193 4.82 -1.37 7.70
N VAL A 194 5.55 -1.37 8.81
CA VAL A 194 6.90 -1.97 8.87
C VAL A 194 6.84 -3.47 8.58
N VAL A 195 5.86 -4.17 9.15
CA VAL A 195 5.61 -5.60 8.90
C VAL A 195 5.25 -5.85 7.43
N HIS A 196 4.44 -4.97 6.84
CA HIS A 196 4.07 -4.99 5.43
C HIS A 196 5.32 -4.91 4.53
N GLU A 197 6.18 -3.93 4.77
CA GLU A 197 7.36 -3.72 3.94
C GLU A 197 8.34 -4.90 4.05
N PHE A 198 8.60 -5.42 5.23
CA PHE A 198 9.37 -6.67 5.36
C PHE A 198 8.68 -7.85 4.66
N GLY A 199 7.36 -7.92 4.72
CA GLY A 199 6.54 -8.97 4.11
C GLY A 199 6.75 -9.12 2.60
N HIS A 200 6.99 -8.02 1.87
CA HIS A 200 7.25 -8.04 0.42
C HIS A 200 8.42 -8.95 0.05
N SER A 201 9.46 -8.98 0.85
CA SER A 201 10.66 -9.81 0.61
C SER A 201 10.40 -11.31 0.71
N PHE A 202 9.29 -11.70 1.33
CA PHE A 202 8.88 -13.09 1.47
C PHE A 202 7.72 -13.44 0.53
N ALA A 203 6.70 -12.61 0.47
CA ALA A 203 5.45 -12.91 -0.23
C ALA A 203 5.56 -12.84 -1.77
N ASN A 204 6.24 -11.81 -2.31
CA ASN A 204 6.23 -11.52 -3.74
C ASN A 204 6.76 -12.65 -4.61
N ALA A 205 7.77 -13.38 -4.13
CA ALA A 205 8.35 -14.50 -4.86
C ALA A 205 7.37 -15.68 -5.04
N HIS A 206 6.48 -15.92 -4.08
CA HIS A 206 5.46 -16.96 -4.16
C HIS A 206 4.44 -16.64 -5.26
N ILE A 207 3.95 -15.41 -5.32
CA ILE A 207 3.00 -14.99 -6.36
C ILE A 207 3.62 -15.10 -7.76
N ARG A 208 4.86 -14.64 -7.94
CA ARG A 208 5.56 -14.73 -9.24
C ARG A 208 5.74 -16.18 -9.70
N ARG A 209 6.06 -17.11 -8.81
CA ARG A 209 6.21 -18.53 -9.18
C ARG A 209 4.91 -19.19 -9.63
N HIS A 210 3.77 -18.70 -9.12
CA HIS A 210 2.44 -19.23 -9.45
C HIS A 210 1.65 -18.29 -10.38
N GLU A 211 2.31 -17.37 -11.07
CA GLU A 211 1.65 -16.37 -11.92
C GLU A 211 0.81 -17.02 -13.05
N ASN A 212 1.28 -18.11 -13.62
CA ASN A 212 0.54 -18.83 -14.66
C ASN A 212 -0.77 -19.45 -14.13
N ASP A 213 -0.74 -19.98 -12.91
CA ASP A 213 -1.90 -20.63 -12.29
C ASP A 213 -2.93 -19.62 -11.77
N LEU A 214 -2.49 -18.40 -11.50
CA LEU A 214 -3.28 -17.31 -10.93
C LEU A 214 -3.80 -16.33 -11.99
N GLY A 215 -3.17 -16.25 -13.17
CA GLY A 215 -3.30 -15.12 -14.10
C GLY A 215 -4.73 -14.83 -14.54
N GLU A 216 -5.51 -15.87 -14.91
CA GLU A 216 -6.90 -15.69 -15.34
C GLU A 216 -7.78 -15.18 -14.18
N ALA A 217 -7.72 -15.86 -13.03
CA ALA A 217 -8.49 -15.47 -11.84
C ALA A 217 -8.12 -14.06 -11.36
N ALA A 218 -6.81 -13.76 -11.34
CA ALA A 218 -6.29 -12.45 -10.98
C ALA A 218 -6.81 -11.35 -11.90
N GLY A 219 -6.84 -11.60 -13.22
CA GLY A 219 -7.37 -10.65 -14.21
C GLY A 219 -8.86 -10.38 -14.02
N ARG A 220 -9.67 -11.43 -13.77
CA ARG A 220 -11.11 -11.32 -13.50
C ARG A 220 -11.38 -10.51 -12.22
N ILE A 221 -10.66 -10.81 -11.14
CA ILE A 221 -10.79 -10.09 -9.86
C ILE A 221 -10.34 -8.64 -10.02
N PHE A 222 -9.17 -8.39 -10.64
CA PHE A 222 -8.65 -7.05 -10.87
C PHE A 222 -9.63 -6.18 -11.66
N GLY A 223 -10.28 -6.73 -12.69
CA GLY A 223 -11.32 -6.04 -13.45
C GLY A 223 -12.45 -5.49 -12.56
N GLN A 224 -12.76 -6.17 -11.45
CA GLN A 224 -13.80 -5.73 -10.52
C GLN A 224 -13.36 -4.60 -9.58
N VAL A 225 -12.06 -4.52 -9.24
CA VAL A 225 -11.52 -3.58 -8.24
C VAL A 225 -10.49 -2.61 -8.80
N SER A 226 -10.32 -2.57 -10.13
CA SER A 226 -9.26 -1.82 -10.81
C SER A 226 -9.19 -0.35 -10.41
N GLU A 227 -10.32 0.33 -10.24
CA GLU A 227 -10.37 1.73 -9.79
C GLU A 227 -9.79 1.92 -8.38
N ALA A 228 -10.09 0.99 -7.47
CA ALA A 228 -9.53 1.02 -6.12
C ALA A 228 -8.03 0.71 -6.12
N MET A 229 -7.60 -0.22 -6.97
CA MET A 229 -6.19 -0.59 -7.14
C MET A 229 -5.37 0.55 -7.75
N LYS A 230 -5.85 1.18 -8.82
CA LYS A 230 -5.18 2.31 -9.48
C LYS A 230 -4.98 3.52 -8.54
N ARG A 231 -5.95 3.80 -7.65
CA ARG A 231 -5.79 4.88 -6.64
C ARG A 231 -4.62 4.64 -5.69
N GLN A 232 -4.19 3.38 -5.53
CA GLN A 232 -3.05 2.97 -4.71
C GLN A 232 -1.79 2.73 -5.56
N ALA A 233 -1.80 3.12 -6.84
CA ALA A 233 -0.73 2.89 -7.80
C ALA A 233 -0.48 1.39 -8.14
N TYR A 234 -1.44 0.50 -7.88
CA TYR A 234 -1.37 -0.90 -8.25
C TYR A 234 -1.87 -1.08 -9.69
N ALA A 235 -0.93 -1.18 -10.63
CA ALA A 235 -1.20 -1.07 -12.05
C ALA A 235 -1.79 -2.34 -12.69
N ASN A 236 -1.60 -3.51 -12.07
CA ASN A 236 -1.98 -4.80 -12.64
C ASN A 236 -2.38 -5.84 -11.59
N SER A 237 -2.86 -6.97 -12.07
CA SER A 237 -3.35 -8.08 -11.24
C SER A 237 -2.25 -8.79 -10.44
N THR A 238 -1.03 -8.88 -10.95
CA THR A 238 0.10 -9.51 -10.25
C THR A 238 0.49 -8.68 -9.01
N ILE A 239 0.53 -7.35 -9.14
CA ILE A 239 0.75 -6.45 -8.00
C ILE A 239 -0.38 -6.61 -6.98
N MET A 240 -1.64 -6.61 -7.42
CA MET A 240 -2.80 -6.81 -6.53
C MET A 240 -2.71 -8.11 -5.73
N LEU A 241 -2.29 -9.23 -6.35
CA LEU A 241 -2.11 -10.50 -5.65
C LEU A 241 -0.93 -10.48 -4.68
N SER A 242 0.19 -9.89 -5.08
CA SER A 242 1.36 -9.70 -4.20
C SER A 242 0.98 -8.90 -2.95
N GLU A 243 0.29 -7.79 -3.14
CA GLU A 243 -0.26 -6.98 -2.07
C GLU A 243 -1.25 -7.77 -1.20
N SER A 244 -2.10 -8.61 -1.80
CA SER A 244 -3.04 -9.45 -1.05
C SER A 244 -2.32 -10.40 -0.08
N LEU A 245 -1.24 -11.04 -0.54
CA LEU A 245 -0.46 -11.97 0.29
C LEU A 245 0.32 -11.23 1.39
N VAL A 246 0.90 -10.06 1.07
CA VAL A 246 1.58 -9.21 2.06
C VAL A 246 0.60 -8.72 3.12
N ARG A 247 -0.53 -8.13 2.72
CA ARG A 247 -1.54 -7.58 3.64
C ARG A 247 -2.13 -8.64 4.56
N VAL A 248 -2.44 -9.83 4.02
CA VAL A 248 -2.94 -10.90 4.87
C VAL A 248 -1.86 -11.41 5.84
N SER A 249 -0.58 -11.36 5.46
CA SER A 249 0.52 -11.68 6.38
C SER A 249 0.63 -10.69 7.54
N VAL A 250 0.37 -9.39 7.29
CA VAL A 250 0.25 -8.39 8.37
C VAL A 250 -0.87 -8.75 9.34
N ILE A 251 -2.04 -9.10 8.83
CA ILE A 251 -3.17 -9.54 9.65
C ILE A 251 -2.80 -10.77 10.49
N ARG A 252 -2.12 -11.75 9.88
CA ARG A 252 -1.67 -12.96 10.59
C ARG A 252 -0.59 -12.65 11.62
N TYR A 253 0.36 -11.77 11.31
CA TYR A 253 1.34 -11.27 12.27
C TYR A 253 0.65 -10.70 13.52
N LEU A 254 -0.28 -9.77 13.34
CA LEU A 254 -1.01 -9.16 14.45
C LEU A 254 -1.78 -10.18 15.28
N LEU A 255 -2.48 -11.13 14.63
CA LEU A 255 -3.21 -12.20 15.33
C LEU A 255 -2.28 -13.14 16.11
N ASN A 256 -1.13 -13.49 15.55
CA ASN A 256 -0.16 -14.38 16.18
C ASN A 256 0.53 -13.72 17.40
N HIS A 257 0.53 -12.36 17.44
CA HIS A 257 1.00 -11.57 18.59
C HIS A 257 -0.11 -11.12 19.53
N GLY A 258 -1.35 -11.64 19.37
CA GLY A 258 -2.47 -11.37 20.26
C GLY A 258 -3.21 -10.04 20.03
N ASP A 259 -2.79 -9.23 19.06
CA ASP A 259 -3.46 -7.95 18.75
C ASP A 259 -4.65 -8.14 17.79
N THR A 260 -5.73 -8.69 18.33
CA THR A 260 -6.98 -8.90 17.57
C THR A 260 -7.65 -7.60 17.16
N THR A 261 -7.45 -6.53 17.93
CA THR A 261 -8.02 -5.21 17.64
C THR A 261 -7.35 -4.59 16.41
N ALA A 262 -6.02 -4.55 16.36
CA ALA A 262 -5.29 -4.07 15.20
C ALA A 262 -5.54 -4.96 13.97
N ALA A 263 -5.57 -6.29 14.14
CA ALA A 263 -5.90 -7.20 13.04
C ALA A 263 -7.29 -6.93 12.45
N THR A 264 -8.30 -6.72 13.29
CA THR A 264 -9.66 -6.38 12.84
C THR A 264 -9.69 -5.04 12.11
N ARG A 265 -8.96 -4.04 12.60
CA ARG A 265 -8.81 -2.73 11.95
C ARG A 265 -8.15 -2.89 10.59
N GLN A 266 -7.07 -3.67 10.50
CA GLN A 266 -6.36 -3.93 9.25
C GLN A 266 -7.27 -4.59 8.20
N VAL A 267 -8.02 -5.63 8.58
CA VAL A 267 -9.01 -6.25 7.67
C VAL A 267 -10.01 -5.22 7.13
N LYS A 268 -10.55 -4.35 7.99
CA LYS A 268 -11.49 -3.31 7.55
C LYS A 268 -10.84 -2.31 6.61
N GLN A 269 -9.61 -1.88 6.89
CA GLN A 269 -8.87 -0.97 6.03
C GLN A 269 -8.61 -1.58 4.66
N ASP A 270 -8.17 -2.84 4.60
CA ASP A 270 -7.90 -3.53 3.35
C ASP A 270 -9.16 -3.71 2.50
N ILE A 271 -10.29 -4.07 3.13
CA ILE A 271 -11.60 -4.16 2.44
C ILE A 271 -12.00 -2.78 1.89
N ALA A 272 -11.85 -1.70 2.67
CA ALA A 272 -12.14 -0.34 2.23
C ALA A 272 -11.26 0.11 1.06
N GLN A 273 -10.05 -0.42 0.97
CA GLN A 273 -9.10 -0.19 -0.12
C GLN A 273 -9.34 -1.08 -1.35
N GLY A 274 -10.34 -1.96 -1.32
CA GLY A 274 -10.76 -2.79 -2.45
C GLY A 274 -10.31 -4.25 -2.39
N PHE A 275 -9.60 -4.69 -1.34
CA PHE A 275 -9.24 -6.09 -1.13
C PHE A 275 -10.39 -6.86 -0.48
N LEU A 276 -11.48 -7.02 -1.22
CA LEU A 276 -12.77 -7.51 -0.71
C LEU A 276 -12.73 -8.94 -0.15
N TRP A 277 -11.72 -9.72 -0.50
CA TRP A 277 -11.50 -11.11 -0.08
C TRP A 277 -10.71 -11.27 1.21
N MET A 278 -10.23 -10.20 1.82
CA MET A 278 -9.22 -10.23 2.89
C MET A 278 -9.65 -11.03 4.11
N SER A 279 -10.90 -10.91 4.56
CA SER A 279 -11.43 -11.71 5.68
C SER A 279 -11.40 -13.21 5.39
N LYS A 280 -11.74 -13.61 4.16
CA LYS A 280 -11.78 -15.02 3.75
C LYS A 280 -10.37 -15.57 3.56
N LEU A 281 -9.46 -14.79 2.98
CA LEU A 281 -8.04 -15.16 2.82
C LEU A 281 -7.35 -15.32 4.18
N SER A 282 -7.60 -14.40 5.12
CA SER A 282 -7.08 -14.52 6.49
C SER A 282 -7.56 -15.78 7.21
N ARG A 283 -8.83 -16.16 6.99
CA ARG A 283 -9.38 -17.42 7.52
C ARG A 283 -8.72 -18.64 6.88
N LEU A 284 -8.45 -18.62 5.57
CA LEU A 284 -7.74 -19.71 4.90
C LEU A 284 -6.35 -19.93 5.51
N LEU A 285 -5.61 -18.85 5.80
CA LEU A 285 -4.27 -18.96 6.40
C LEU A 285 -4.26 -19.48 7.83
N THR A 286 -5.40 -19.46 8.53
CA THR A 286 -5.54 -20.20 9.80
C THR A 286 -5.35 -21.71 9.60
N THR A 287 -5.74 -22.27 8.46
CA THR A 287 -5.49 -23.68 8.11
C THR A 287 -4.01 -23.95 7.92
N TYR A 288 -3.30 -23.05 7.22
CA TYR A 288 -1.85 -23.11 7.07
C TYR A 288 -1.14 -23.19 8.43
N GLU A 289 -1.50 -22.29 9.34
CA GLU A 289 -0.90 -22.22 10.68
C GLU A 289 -1.18 -23.45 11.53
N LYS A 290 -2.39 -24.00 11.45
CA LYS A 290 -2.79 -25.19 12.21
C LYS A 290 -2.26 -26.50 11.64
N GLN A 291 -1.90 -26.53 10.37
CA GLN A 291 -1.51 -27.76 9.66
C GLN A 291 -0.07 -27.69 9.13
N ARG A 292 0.85 -27.15 9.95
CA ARG A 292 2.27 -26.99 9.56
C ARG A 292 2.97 -28.32 9.23
N ASN A 293 2.51 -29.43 9.75
CA ASN A 293 3.02 -30.76 9.39
C ASN A 293 2.70 -31.14 7.93
N ALA A 294 1.51 -30.72 7.44
CA ALA A 294 1.11 -30.93 6.04
C ALA A 294 1.66 -29.83 5.13
N TYR A 295 1.77 -28.63 5.66
CA TYR A 295 2.22 -27.43 4.94
C TYR A 295 3.39 -26.76 5.68
N PRO A 296 4.60 -27.34 5.61
CA PRO A 296 5.75 -26.82 6.37
C PRO A 296 6.21 -25.43 5.90
N THR A 297 5.92 -25.06 4.65
CA THR A 297 6.30 -23.78 4.07
C THR A 297 5.12 -23.09 3.39
N MET A 298 5.18 -21.77 3.23
CA MET A 298 4.18 -21.04 2.44
C MET A 298 4.11 -21.57 1.00
N GLU A 299 5.24 -21.96 0.43
CA GLU A 299 5.28 -22.56 -0.91
C GLU A 299 4.44 -23.84 -0.99
N SER A 300 4.53 -24.71 0.03
CA SER A 300 3.71 -25.93 0.08
C SER A 300 2.21 -25.66 0.23
N PHE A 301 1.83 -24.45 0.70
CA PHE A 301 0.45 -24.03 0.85
C PHE A 301 -0.06 -23.23 -0.37
N MET A 302 0.80 -22.77 -1.27
CA MET A 302 0.42 -21.98 -2.45
C MET A 302 -0.68 -22.62 -3.30
N PRO A 303 -0.74 -23.95 -3.54
CA PRO A 303 -1.86 -24.55 -4.27
C PRO A 303 -3.23 -24.23 -3.65
N ARG A 304 -3.33 -24.13 -2.32
CA ARG A 304 -4.56 -23.75 -1.62
C ARG A 304 -4.90 -22.26 -1.81
N ILE A 305 -3.88 -21.42 -1.91
CA ILE A 305 -4.05 -19.98 -2.21
C ILE A 305 -4.49 -19.80 -3.67
N VAL A 306 -3.92 -20.56 -4.60
CA VAL A 306 -4.35 -20.58 -6.01
C VAL A 306 -5.81 -21.00 -6.12
N GLU A 307 -6.18 -22.11 -5.49
CA GLU A 307 -7.58 -22.58 -5.42
C GLU A 307 -8.52 -21.50 -4.84
N PHE A 308 -8.09 -20.82 -3.78
CA PHE A 308 -8.85 -19.75 -3.17
C PHE A 308 -9.12 -18.59 -4.15
N PHE A 309 -8.12 -18.13 -4.91
CA PHE A 309 -8.32 -17.04 -5.86
C PHE A 309 -9.13 -17.48 -7.07
N ASN A 310 -8.97 -18.70 -7.55
CA ASN A 310 -9.82 -19.26 -8.60
C ASN A 310 -11.30 -19.30 -8.16
N ASN A 311 -11.57 -19.83 -6.96
CA ASN A 311 -12.91 -19.85 -6.38
C ASN A 311 -13.45 -18.42 -6.12
N THR A 312 -12.60 -17.47 -5.74
CA THR A 312 -12.99 -16.06 -5.56
C THR A 312 -13.41 -15.44 -6.91
N ALA A 313 -12.68 -15.72 -7.98
CA ALA A 313 -13.00 -15.26 -9.33
C ALA A 313 -14.34 -15.85 -9.82
N ASP A 314 -14.60 -17.13 -9.53
CA ASP A 314 -15.86 -17.79 -9.89
C ASP A 314 -17.07 -17.29 -9.07
N GLN A 315 -16.79 -16.68 -7.95
CA GLN A 315 -17.83 -16.10 -7.07
C GLN A 315 -18.04 -14.60 -7.25
N ILE A 316 -17.42 -13.97 -8.26
CA ILE A 316 -17.58 -12.52 -8.52
C ILE A 316 -19.06 -12.13 -8.66
N ASP A 317 -19.87 -12.97 -9.29
CA ASP A 317 -21.30 -12.72 -9.46
C ASP A 317 -22.10 -12.78 -8.13
N ARG A 318 -21.50 -13.32 -7.08
CA ARG A 318 -22.06 -13.36 -5.73
C ARG A 318 -21.72 -12.13 -4.88
N TRP A 319 -20.90 -11.21 -5.39
CA TRP A 319 -20.61 -9.96 -4.69
C TRP A 319 -21.84 -9.06 -4.73
N PRO A 320 -22.25 -8.50 -3.59
CA PRO A 320 -23.45 -7.68 -3.54
C PRO A 320 -23.25 -6.38 -4.32
N ARG A 321 -24.33 -5.92 -4.94
CA ARG A 321 -24.33 -4.68 -5.74
C ARG A 321 -25.48 -3.80 -5.29
N PHE A 322 -25.21 -2.50 -5.26
CA PHE A 322 -26.26 -1.48 -5.26
C PHE A 322 -27.05 -1.59 -6.56
N VAL A 323 -28.38 -1.58 -6.45
CA VAL A 323 -29.28 -1.65 -7.61
C VAL A 323 -29.88 -0.30 -7.91
N SER A 324 -30.58 0.28 -6.92
CA SER A 324 -31.33 1.53 -7.12
C SER A 324 -31.64 2.20 -5.78
N ILE A 325 -32.07 3.45 -5.88
CA ILE A 325 -32.87 4.15 -4.92
C ILE A 325 -34.32 4.09 -5.45
N GLU A 326 -35.33 3.92 -4.59
CA GLU A 326 -36.70 3.79 -5.05
C GLU A 326 -37.30 5.16 -5.44
N GLU A 327 -36.86 6.23 -4.80
CA GLU A 327 -37.44 7.56 -4.92
C GLU A 327 -36.90 8.36 -6.14
N PHE A 328 -35.73 8.05 -6.63
CA PHE A 328 -35.10 8.70 -7.78
C PHE A 328 -33.94 7.86 -8.38
N GLU A 329 -33.43 8.24 -9.53
CA GLU A 329 -32.23 7.60 -10.12
C GLU A 329 -30.93 8.20 -9.57
N ASN A 330 -29.90 7.37 -9.38
CA ASN A 330 -28.59 7.85 -8.96
C ASN A 330 -27.99 8.83 -10.00
N GLY A 331 -27.75 10.05 -9.60
CA GLY A 331 -27.32 11.15 -10.46
C GLY A 331 -28.45 12.08 -10.90
N ASP A 332 -29.68 11.87 -10.43
CA ASP A 332 -30.79 12.78 -10.68
C ASP A 332 -30.52 14.14 -10.03
N ASN A 333 -30.75 15.21 -10.78
CA ASN A 333 -30.58 16.59 -10.34
C ASN A 333 -31.93 17.32 -10.07
N GLN A 334 -33.05 16.59 -10.08
CA GLN A 334 -34.39 17.12 -9.87
C GLN A 334 -35.12 16.43 -8.69
N VAL A 335 -34.34 16.05 -7.68
CA VAL A 335 -34.89 15.39 -6.48
C VAL A 335 -35.69 16.37 -5.64
N ASP A 336 -36.88 15.95 -5.22
CA ASP A 336 -37.77 16.75 -4.35
C ASP A 336 -37.07 17.07 -3.02
N PRO A 337 -36.83 18.34 -2.68
CA PRO A 337 -36.20 18.73 -1.42
C PRO A 337 -37.05 18.40 -0.17
N ASP A 338 -38.33 18.12 -0.34
CA ASP A 338 -39.21 17.67 0.77
C ASP A 338 -39.12 16.17 1.06
N LEU A 339 -38.38 15.42 0.27
CA LEU A 339 -38.15 13.99 0.51
C LEU A 339 -37.45 13.79 1.87
N LYS A 340 -37.99 12.87 2.68
CA LYS A 340 -37.52 12.61 4.05
C LYS A 340 -36.85 11.25 4.22
N THR A 341 -37.13 10.31 3.36
CA THR A 341 -36.61 8.94 3.47
C THR A 341 -36.12 8.46 2.13
N LEU A 342 -34.96 7.77 2.12
CA LEU A 342 -34.46 7.03 0.98
C LEU A 342 -34.54 5.53 1.22
N THR A 343 -34.93 4.80 0.18
CA THR A 343 -35.01 3.36 0.11
C THR A 343 -33.94 2.82 -0.86
N ILE A 344 -32.90 2.22 -0.31
CA ILE A 344 -31.71 1.73 -1.07
C ILE A 344 -31.89 0.22 -1.25
N ARG A 345 -31.79 -0.27 -2.51
CA ARG A 345 -31.93 -1.68 -2.87
C ARG A 345 -30.60 -2.31 -3.27
N PHE A 346 -30.44 -3.57 -2.87
CA PHE A 346 -29.36 -4.46 -3.25
C PHE A 346 -29.86 -5.64 -4.09
N ASP A 347 -28.97 -6.20 -4.93
CA ASP A 347 -29.27 -7.33 -5.83
C ASP A 347 -29.48 -8.66 -5.08
N ARG A 348 -29.08 -8.75 -3.81
CA ARG A 348 -29.12 -9.97 -2.99
C ARG A 348 -29.33 -9.71 -1.51
N PRO A 349 -29.60 -10.78 -0.72
CA PRO A 349 -29.74 -10.67 0.72
C PRO A 349 -28.48 -10.14 1.41
N MET A 350 -28.69 -9.16 2.29
CA MET A 350 -27.66 -8.49 3.08
C MET A 350 -27.71 -8.97 4.53
N PHE A 351 -26.56 -8.95 5.23
CA PHE A 351 -26.42 -9.47 6.60
C PHE A 351 -26.96 -8.53 7.68
N GLY A 352 -27.48 -7.34 7.33
CA GLY A 352 -28.08 -6.39 8.27
C GLY A 352 -27.12 -5.33 8.85
N GLY A 353 -25.82 -5.39 8.53
CA GLY A 353 -24.89 -4.29 8.83
C GLY A 353 -25.04 -3.14 7.85
N TYR A 354 -24.51 -1.97 8.20
CA TYR A 354 -24.46 -0.83 7.32
C TYR A 354 -23.21 0.03 7.57
N GLY A 355 -22.82 0.79 6.58
CA GLY A 355 -21.74 1.78 6.65
C GLY A 355 -21.97 2.87 5.61
N PHE A 356 -22.29 4.05 6.09
CA PHE A 356 -22.45 5.24 5.25
C PHE A 356 -21.31 6.21 5.52
N GLY A 357 -20.81 6.85 4.47
CA GLY A 357 -19.75 7.82 4.56
C GLY A 357 -19.96 9.03 3.65
N TYR A 358 -19.13 10.03 3.84
CA TYR A 358 -19.15 11.22 3.00
C TYR A 358 -18.64 10.89 1.58
N GLY A 359 -19.20 11.55 0.58
CA GLY A 359 -18.62 11.60 -0.75
C GLY A 359 -17.46 12.61 -0.84
N PRO A 360 -16.88 12.79 -2.04
CA PRO A 360 -15.79 13.74 -2.30
C PRO A 360 -16.09 15.20 -1.90
N LEU A 361 -17.36 15.61 -1.90
CA LEU A 361 -17.77 16.95 -1.50
C LEU A 361 -17.77 17.17 0.03
N GLY A 362 -17.54 16.12 0.82
CA GLY A 362 -17.39 16.24 2.27
C GLY A 362 -18.69 16.20 3.07
N GLN A 363 -18.56 16.51 4.36
CA GLN A 363 -19.63 16.34 5.35
C GLN A 363 -20.86 17.24 5.10
N GLU A 364 -20.69 18.43 4.57
CA GLU A 364 -21.79 19.37 4.32
C GLU A 364 -22.76 18.84 3.28
N HIS A 365 -22.29 17.99 2.35
CA HIS A 365 -23.06 17.36 1.29
C HIS A 365 -23.63 15.98 1.68
N PHE A 366 -23.60 15.62 2.95
CA PHE A 366 -24.07 14.35 3.46
C PHE A 366 -25.42 14.50 4.15
N PRO A 367 -26.52 14.02 3.55
CA PRO A 367 -27.88 14.34 4.02
C PRO A 367 -28.39 13.42 5.14
N LEU A 368 -27.66 12.35 5.49
CA LEU A 368 -28.11 11.30 6.41
C LEU A 368 -28.42 11.86 7.79
N LYS A 369 -29.62 11.58 8.31
CA LYS A 369 -30.06 11.88 9.68
C LYS A 369 -30.11 10.64 10.55
N LYS A 370 -30.70 9.55 10.03
CA LYS A 370 -30.92 8.32 10.80
C LYS A 370 -30.95 7.12 9.86
N VAL A 371 -30.44 6.00 10.33
CA VAL A 371 -30.61 4.71 9.67
C VAL A 371 -31.77 4.00 10.31
N ASN A 372 -32.83 3.68 9.54
CA ASN A 372 -34.01 3.00 10.01
C ASN A 372 -33.87 1.48 10.01
N GLY A 373 -32.85 0.98 9.24
CA GLY A 373 -32.55 -0.43 9.14
C GLY A 373 -33.15 -1.11 7.90
N TYR A 374 -33.21 -2.42 7.96
CA TYR A 374 -33.64 -3.26 6.84
C TYR A 374 -35.10 -3.68 6.98
N PRO A 375 -36.06 -3.11 6.18
CA PRO A 375 -37.43 -3.59 6.13
C PRO A 375 -37.55 -5.00 5.53
N ASN A 376 -36.58 -5.40 4.71
CA ASN A 376 -36.37 -6.76 4.21
C ASN A 376 -34.86 -7.00 3.97
N ASP A 377 -34.48 -8.21 3.62
CA ASP A 377 -33.06 -8.61 3.48
C ASP A 377 -32.31 -7.94 2.32
N ARG A 378 -32.98 -7.24 1.40
CA ARG A 378 -32.38 -6.58 0.22
C ARG A 378 -32.56 -5.07 0.19
N THR A 379 -33.16 -4.49 1.21
CA THR A 379 -33.49 -3.07 1.22
C THR A 379 -33.15 -2.47 2.55
N ILE A 380 -32.48 -1.30 2.53
CA ILE A 380 -32.23 -0.48 3.72
C ILE A 380 -32.89 0.88 3.55
N THR A 381 -33.50 1.40 4.61
CA THR A 381 -34.10 2.73 4.64
C THR A 381 -33.35 3.67 5.57
N ILE A 382 -33.21 4.93 5.13
CA ILE A 382 -32.55 5.99 5.87
C ILE A 382 -33.36 7.26 5.84
N ASP A 383 -33.39 8.01 6.95
CA ASP A 383 -33.93 9.36 6.96
C ASP A 383 -32.89 10.37 6.55
N ILE A 384 -33.32 11.34 5.74
CA ILE A 384 -32.47 12.40 5.19
C ILE A 384 -33.05 13.78 5.45
N ALA A 385 -32.24 14.83 5.27
CA ALA A 385 -32.73 16.19 5.22
C ALA A 385 -32.04 16.92 4.05
N LEU A 386 -32.86 17.46 3.18
CA LEU A 386 -32.41 18.15 1.97
C LEU A 386 -32.68 19.66 2.06
N LYS A 387 -31.92 20.44 1.28
CA LYS A 387 -32.13 21.84 1.00
C LYS A 387 -32.35 22.00 -0.50
N PRO A 388 -33.16 22.93 -0.95
CA PRO A 388 -33.34 23.23 -2.37
C PRO A 388 -32.02 23.69 -3.02
N ASN A 389 -31.81 23.32 -4.28
CA ASN A 389 -30.65 23.71 -5.08
C ASN A 389 -29.30 23.37 -4.45
N PHE A 390 -29.18 22.18 -3.86
CA PHE A 390 -27.97 21.73 -3.20
C PHE A 390 -27.66 20.28 -3.58
N GLU A 391 -26.40 19.99 -3.96
CA GLU A 391 -25.95 18.65 -4.31
C GLU A 391 -25.67 17.81 -3.06
N TYR A 392 -26.09 16.56 -3.07
CA TYR A 392 -25.86 15.61 -1.99
C TYR A 392 -25.12 14.36 -2.44
N GLN A 393 -24.34 13.81 -1.52
CA GLN A 393 -23.56 12.60 -1.75
C GLN A 393 -23.63 11.65 -0.55
N ILE A 394 -23.87 10.37 -0.83
CA ILE A 394 -23.83 9.28 0.15
C ILE A 394 -22.92 8.18 -0.38
N ASN A 395 -21.87 7.83 0.37
CA ASN A 395 -21.02 6.71 0.01
C ASN A 395 -21.44 5.45 0.79
N LEU A 396 -21.82 4.40 0.08
CA LEU A 396 -22.04 3.07 0.65
C LEU A 396 -20.68 2.41 0.84
N LEU A 397 -20.30 2.16 2.08
CA LEU A 397 -18.96 1.69 2.42
C LEU A 397 -18.89 0.16 2.48
N SER A 398 -17.89 -0.43 1.81
CA SER A 398 -17.63 -1.87 1.81
C SER A 398 -17.42 -2.48 3.20
N ILE A 399 -16.98 -1.67 4.17
CA ILE A 399 -16.76 -2.12 5.56
C ILE A 399 -18.06 -2.30 6.38
N GLY A 400 -19.20 -1.85 5.86
CA GLY A 400 -20.47 -1.89 6.57
C GLY A 400 -21.54 -2.73 5.89
N PHE A 401 -21.46 -2.93 4.59
CA PHE A 401 -22.45 -3.67 3.82
C PHE A 401 -21.93 -5.01 3.35
N PHE A 402 -22.46 -6.10 3.86
CA PHE A 402 -22.08 -7.46 3.53
C PHE A 402 -23.30 -8.28 3.12
N SER A 403 -23.13 -9.16 2.11
CA SER A 403 -24.13 -10.17 1.80
C SER A 403 -24.18 -11.24 2.90
N THR A 404 -25.24 -12.02 2.95
CA THR A 404 -25.38 -13.19 3.86
C THR A 404 -24.30 -14.24 3.62
N GLU A 405 -23.66 -14.24 2.44
CA GLU A 405 -22.48 -15.08 2.12
C GLU A 405 -21.15 -14.47 2.59
N GLY A 406 -21.18 -13.28 3.23
CA GLY A 406 -20.03 -12.58 3.79
C GLY A 406 -19.13 -11.89 2.75
N TRP A 407 -19.67 -11.58 1.56
CA TRP A 407 -19.00 -10.72 0.58
C TRP A 407 -19.35 -9.25 0.83
N PRO A 408 -18.38 -8.35 0.91
CA PRO A 408 -18.66 -6.93 1.03
C PRO A 408 -19.13 -6.34 -0.31
N ILE A 409 -19.91 -5.26 -0.24
CA ILE A 409 -20.20 -4.42 -1.41
C ILE A 409 -18.92 -3.68 -1.84
N LYS A 410 -18.81 -3.30 -3.10
CA LYS A 410 -17.85 -2.26 -3.50
C LYS A 410 -18.31 -0.91 -2.96
N ASN A 411 -17.36 -0.05 -2.59
CA ASN A 411 -17.72 1.34 -2.27
C ASN A 411 -18.49 1.95 -3.44
N THR A 412 -19.68 2.43 -3.17
CA THR A 412 -20.61 2.95 -4.18
C THR A 412 -21.06 4.34 -3.80
N LEU A 413 -20.84 5.31 -4.68
CA LEU A 413 -21.26 6.69 -4.48
C LEU A 413 -22.65 6.90 -5.06
N ILE A 414 -23.57 7.34 -4.20
CA ILE A 414 -24.87 7.89 -4.56
C ILE A 414 -24.73 9.40 -4.59
N ARG A 415 -25.25 10.05 -5.63
CA ARG A 415 -25.29 11.52 -5.77
C ARG A 415 -26.61 11.96 -6.39
N PHE A 416 -27.06 13.14 -5.99
CA PHE A 416 -28.32 13.74 -6.43
C PHE A 416 -28.41 15.20 -6.04
#